data_aade29b020a016c0d5e750d0cba86ed3
#
_entry.id   aade29b020a016c0d5e750d0cba86ed3
#
_cell.length_a   1.000
_cell.length_b   1.000
_cell.length_c   1.000
_cell.angle_alpha   90.00
_cell.angle_beta   90.00
_cell.angle_gamma   90.00
#
_symmetry.space_group_name_H-M   'P 1'
#
loop_
_entity.id
_entity.type
_entity.pdbx_description
1 polymer ?
#
loop_
_entity_poly.entity_id
_entity_poly.type
_entity_poly.pdbx_seq_one_letter_code
_entity_poly.pdbx_strand_id
1 'polypeptide(L)'
;MIVSSTAFENNGIIPQKHTGFGEDISPELTITDVPEDTESFVIILDDLDVPFCKNFTHWVIWNIPVTGVIPEGLPHRAVITEPISACQGVAWGKHCYRGPKQPFFIRKEHRYVFTVYALDCRLDIPEKSRKKELLDAMSGRILAEAKLIGRYKRD
;
A
#
# COMPACT_ATOMS: atom_id res chain seq x y z
N MET A 1 9.42 -7.44 -11.92
CA MET A 1 8.42 -7.67 -10.84
C MET A 1 7.08 -7.14 -11.29
N ILE A 2 6.01 -7.86 -10.99
CA ILE A 2 4.63 -7.52 -11.37
C ILE A 2 3.76 -7.62 -10.12
N VAL A 3 2.86 -6.65 -9.92
CA VAL A 3 1.86 -6.67 -8.87
C VAL A 3 0.46 -6.69 -9.49
N SER A 4 -0.42 -7.52 -8.95
CA SER A 4 -1.81 -7.65 -9.35
C SER A 4 -2.69 -7.91 -8.13
N SER A 5 -4.00 -7.91 -8.32
CA SER A 5 -4.97 -8.25 -7.26
C SER A 5 -6.11 -9.07 -7.84
N THR A 6 -6.66 -9.97 -7.04
CA THR A 6 -7.90 -10.65 -7.39
C THR A 6 -9.12 -9.76 -7.16
N ALA A 7 -8.97 -8.66 -6.41
CA ALA A 7 -10.06 -7.75 -6.09
C ALA A 7 -10.41 -6.80 -7.25
N PHE A 8 -9.41 -6.36 -8.04
CA PHE A 8 -9.61 -5.47 -9.18
C PHE A 8 -8.42 -5.56 -10.14
N GLU A 9 -8.67 -5.28 -11.40
CA GLU A 9 -7.62 -5.21 -12.43
C GLU A 9 -6.90 -3.85 -12.39
N ASN A 10 -5.70 -3.80 -12.96
CA ASN A 10 -4.98 -2.53 -13.10
C ASN A 10 -5.85 -1.52 -13.90
N ASN A 11 -6.00 -0.32 -13.39
CA ASN A 11 -6.93 0.72 -13.85
C ASN A 11 -8.42 0.35 -13.68
N GLY A 12 -8.73 -0.71 -12.97
CA GLY A 12 -10.09 -1.11 -12.63
C GLY A 12 -10.65 -0.35 -11.43
N ILE A 13 -11.90 -0.60 -11.12
CA ILE A 13 -12.60 -0.01 -9.99
C ILE A 13 -12.31 -0.78 -8.71
N ILE A 14 -11.88 -0.08 -7.67
CA ILE A 14 -11.70 -0.68 -6.34
C ILE A 14 -13.08 -1.01 -5.77
N PRO A 15 -13.35 -2.28 -5.39
CA PRO A 15 -14.62 -2.65 -4.77
C PRO A 15 -14.87 -1.88 -3.46
N GLN A 16 -16.12 -1.57 -3.18
CA GLN A 16 -16.53 -0.81 -1.98
C GLN A 16 -16.01 -1.42 -0.68
N LYS A 17 -15.90 -2.73 -0.61
CA LYS A 17 -15.32 -3.50 0.50
C LYS A 17 -13.93 -2.97 0.93
N HIS A 18 -13.13 -2.50 -0.04
CA HIS A 18 -11.77 -2.00 0.21
C HIS A 18 -11.72 -0.47 0.37
N THR A 19 -12.84 0.15 0.65
CA THR A 19 -12.96 1.60 0.82
C THR A 19 -13.55 1.95 2.18
N GLY A 20 -13.37 3.20 2.60
CA GLY A 20 -13.97 3.72 3.82
C GLY A 20 -15.50 3.85 3.77
N PHE A 21 -16.13 3.48 2.66
CA PHE A 21 -17.59 3.36 2.52
C PHE A 21 -18.08 1.92 2.73
N GLY A 22 -17.17 0.98 2.96
CA GLY A 22 -17.43 -0.42 3.24
C GLY A 22 -16.61 -0.88 4.44
N GLU A 23 -16.06 -2.10 4.38
CA GLU A 23 -15.28 -2.70 5.47
C GLU A 23 -13.90 -2.05 5.67
N ASP A 24 -13.41 -1.36 4.65
CA ASP A 24 -12.10 -0.68 4.63
C ASP A 24 -10.92 -1.61 4.93
N ILE A 25 -10.93 -2.80 4.34
CA ILE A 25 -9.87 -3.80 4.49
C ILE A 25 -8.93 -3.77 3.29
N SER A 26 -7.65 -4.04 3.52
CA SER A 26 -6.64 -4.09 2.46
C SER A 26 -6.96 -5.20 1.46
N PRO A 27 -6.79 -4.96 0.15
CA PRO A 27 -6.98 -6.00 -0.85
C PRO A 27 -5.84 -7.02 -0.82
N GLU A 28 -6.11 -8.24 -1.30
CA GLU A 28 -5.08 -9.21 -1.60
C GLU A 28 -4.20 -8.69 -2.74
N LEU A 29 -2.89 -8.84 -2.61
CA LEU A 29 -1.94 -8.50 -3.67
C LEU A 29 -1.10 -9.73 -4.03
N THR A 30 -0.99 -10.00 -5.33
CA THR A 30 -0.13 -11.04 -5.88
C THR A 30 1.12 -10.39 -6.48
N ILE A 31 2.29 -10.91 -6.13
CA ILE A 31 3.60 -10.39 -6.57
C ILE A 31 4.33 -11.52 -7.30
N THR A 32 4.71 -11.27 -8.56
CA THR A 32 5.44 -12.21 -9.40
C THR A 32 6.71 -11.57 -9.97
N ASP A 33 7.57 -12.40 -10.56
CA ASP A 33 8.84 -11.95 -11.17
C ASP A 33 9.70 -11.11 -10.21
N VAL A 34 9.83 -11.61 -8.99
CA VAL A 34 10.58 -10.97 -7.92
C VAL A 34 12.08 -11.10 -8.18
N PRO A 35 12.89 -10.03 -8.03
CA PRO A 35 14.35 -10.14 -8.14
C PRO A 35 14.93 -11.15 -7.13
N GLU A 36 15.97 -11.89 -7.55
CA GLU A 36 16.54 -13.00 -6.77
C GLU A 36 17.05 -12.60 -5.39
N ASP A 37 17.66 -11.42 -5.27
CA ASP A 37 18.26 -10.94 -4.01
C ASP A 37 17.28 -10.17 -3.10
N THR A 38 15.98 -10.29 -3.35
CA THR A 38 14.96 -9.61 -2.54
C THR A 38 14.89 -10.22 -1.14
N GLU A 39 14.98 -9.37 -0.11
CA GLU A 39 14.85 -9.77 1.30
C GLU A 39 13.52 -9.33 1.91
N SER A 40 12.93 -8.24 1.42
CA SER A 40 11.64 -7.77 1.93
C SER A 40 10.89 -6.94 0.89
N PHE A 41 9.57 -6.79 1.11
CA PHE A 41 8.74 -5.85 0.35
C PHE A 41 8.31 -4.67 1.20
N VAL A 42 8.06 -3.57 0.50
CA VAL A 42 7.42 -2.36 1.00
C VAL A 42 6.22 -2.05 0.12
N ILE A 43 5.11 -1.60 0.71
CA ILE A 43 3.97 -1.08 -0.04
C ILE A 43 3.68 0.34 0.43
N ILE A 44 3.46 1.22 -0.53
CA ILE A 44 2.96 2.58 -0.30
C ILE A 44 1.69 2.74 -1.14
N LEU A 45 0.60 3.16 -0.50
CA LEU A 45 -0.65 3.49 -1.18
C LEU A 45 -0.84 5.00 -1.17
N ASP A 46 -0.92 5.58 -2.35
CA ASP A 46 -1.13 7.01 -2.55
C ASP A 46 -2.39 7.29 -3.37
N ASP A 47 -3.14 8.31 -2.98
CA ASP A 47 -4.16 8.96 -3.81
C ASP A 47 -3.47 10.03 -4.66
N LEU A 48 -3.55 9.90 -5.98
CA LEU A 48 -2.87 10.78 -6.93
C LEU A 48 -3.67 12.06 -7.25
N ASP A 49 -4.93 12.13 -6.86
CA ASP A 49 -5.86 13.12 -7.38
C ASP A 49 -6.48 14.02 -6.29
N VAL A 50 -5.94 13.99 -5.07
CA VAL A 50 -6.36 14.91 -4.01
C VAL A 50 -6.06 16.36 -4.42
N PRO A 51 -7.04 17.25 -4.42
CA PRO A 51 -6.82 18.65 -4.79
C PRO A 51 -5.74 19.32 -3.91
N PHE A 52 -4.87 20.11 -4.53
CA PHE A 52 -3.81 20.88 -3.87
C PHE A 52 -2.77 20.04 -3.13
N CYS A 53 -2.76 18.72 -3.34
CA CYS A 53 -1.82 17.80 -2.73
C CYS A 53 -1.18 16.95 -3.81
N LYS A 54 0.14 16.78 -3.77
CA LYS A 54 0.86 16.05 -4.82
C LYS A 54 0.60 14.55 -4.76
N ASN A 55 0.60 13.94 -3.62
CA ASN A 55 0.27 12.52 -3.41
C ASN A 55 -0.17 12.39 -1.96
N PHE A 56 -1.42 12.09 -1.72
CA PHE A 56 -1.91 11.87 -0.36
C PHE A 56 -1.73 10.40 0.01
N THR A 57 -0.91 10.15 1.03
CA THR A 57 -0.57 8.79 1.43
C THR A 57 -1.63 8.20 2.34
N HIS A 58 -2.15 7.04 1.94
CA HIS A 58 -3.18 6.28 2.65
C HIS A 58 -2.62 5.13 3.49
N TRP A 59 -1.45 4.58 3.12
CA TRP A 59 -0.90 3.41 3.77
C TRP A 59 0.59 3.28 3.51
N VAL A 60 1.36 2.92 4.53
CA VAL A 60 2.77 2.55 4.43
C VAL A 60 3.02 1.31 5.26
N ILE A 61 3.64 0.30 4.66
CA ILE A 61 3.95 -0.98 5.30
C ILE A 61 5.29 -1.50 4.76
N TRP A 62 6.14 -2.00 5.65
CA TRP A 62 7.46 -2.50 5.29
C TRP A 62 7.82 -3.77 6.05
N ASN A 63 8.98 -4.34 5.70
CA ASN A 63 9.46 -5.63 6.22
C ASN A 63 8.48 -6.77 5.98
N ILE A 64 7.73 -6.70 4.88
CA ILE A 64 6.89 -7.80 4.44
C ILE A 64 7.81 -8.91 3.93
N PRO A 65 7.66 -10.17 4.40
CA PRO A 65 8.46 -11.29 3.90
C PRO A 65 8.26 -11.50 2.39
N VAL A 66 9.27 -12.03 1.73
CA VAL A 66 9.15 -12.38 0.31
C VAL A 66 8.10 -13.49 0.17
N THR A 67 7.01 -13.17 -0.49
CA THR A 67 5.88 -14.06 -0.70
C THR A 67 5.23 -13.76 -2.04
N GLY A 68 4.58 -14.76 -2.63
CA GLY A 68 3.81 -14.56 -3.88
C GLY A 68 2.46 -13.91 -3.64
N VAL A 69 1.93 -13.97 -2.42
CA VAL A 69 0.62 -13.41 -2.07
C VAL A 69 0.68 -12.70 -0.73
N ILE A 70 0.24 -11.45 -0.72
CA ILE A 70 -0.01 -10.70 0.51
C ILE A 70 -1.51 -10.81 0.78
N PRO A 71 -1.92 -11.40 1.93
CA PRO A 71 -3.32 -11.66 2.21
C PRO A 71 -4.18 -10.41 2.32
N GLU A 72 -5.47 -10.56 1.98
CA GLU A 72 -6.49 -9.56 2.24
C GLU A 72 -6.68 -9.32 3.74
N GLY A 73 -7.00 -8.08 4.12
CA GLY A 73 -7.45 -7.78 5.47
C GLY A 73 -6.35 -7.81 6.53
N LEU A 74 -5.18 -7.23 6.24
CA LEU A 74 -4.12 -7.15 7.24
C LEU A 74 -4.59 -6.40 8.50
N PRO A 75 -4.16 -6.84 9.70
CA PRO A 75 -4.60 -6.23 10.96
C PRO A 75 -4.27 -4.75 11.09
N HIS A 76 -5.09 -4.02 11.86
CA HIS A 76 -4.91 -2.59 12.13
C HIS A 76 -3.98 -2.38 13.34
N ARG A 77 -2.70 -2.69 13.17
CA ARG A 77 -1.66 -2.58 14.21
C ARG A 77 -0.36 -2.08 13.62
N ALA A 78 0.43 -1.38 14.42
CA ALA A 78 1.75 -0.90 13.98
C ALA A 78 2.71 -2.05 13.67
N VAL A 79 2.68 -3.11 14.47
CA VAL A 79 3.46 -4.33 14.22
C VAL A 79 2.49 -5.50 14.09
N ILE A 80 2.56 -6.21 12.98
CA ILE A 80 1.73 -7.39 12.73
C ILE A 80 2.61 -8.64 12.64
N THR A 81 2.09 -9.74 13.16
CA THR A 81 2.77 -11.05 13.19
C THR A 81 1.99 -12.12 12.42
N GLU A 82 0.68 -11.93 12.26
CA GLU A 82 -0.23 -12.82 11.55
C GLU A 82 -1.18 -11.98 10.68
N PRO A 83 -1.56 -12.43 9.47
CA PRO A 83 -1.13 -13.68 8.79
C PRO A 83 0.29 -13.60 8.20
N ILE A 84 0.91 -12.42 8.19
CA ILE A 84 2.30 -12.19 7.83
C ILE A 84 2.93 -11.26 8.85
N SER A 85 4.25 -11.28 8.97
CA SER A 85 4.97 -10.29 9.78
C SER A 85 5.26 -9.04 8.97
N ALA A 86 5.00 -7.86 9.54
CA ALA A 86 5.33 -6.58 8.91
C ALA A 86 5.22 -5.44 9.92
N CYS A 87 5.72 -4.27 9.55
CA CYS A 87 5.54 -3.02 10.29
C CYS A 87 4.70 -2.05 9.46
N GLN A 88 3.71 -1.44 10.10
CA GLN A 88 2.88 -0.41 9.48
C GLN A 88 3.19 0.94 10.12
N GLY A 89 3.61 1.89 9.29
CA GLY A 89 3.91 3.25 9.71
C GLY A 89 2.66 4.12 9.80
N VAL A 90 2.89 5.41 9.96
CA VAL A 90 1.80 6.38 10.08
C VAL A 90 1.47 6.98 8.71
N ALA A 91 0.26 6.74 8.26
CA ALA A 91 -0.33 7.41 7.10
C ALA A 91 -1.76 7.80 7.44
N TRP A 92 -2.14 9.02 7.13
CA TRP A 92 -3.45 9.57 7.47
C TRP A 92 -3.82 9.33 8.97
N GLY A 93 -2.83 9.47 9.84
CA GLY A 93 -2.99 9.34 11.30
C GLY A 93 -3.20 7.91 11.83
N LYS A 94 -3.00 6.87 11.02
CA LYS A 94 -3.24 5.48 11.40
C LYS A 94 -2.11 4.56 10.98
N HIS A 95 -1.96 3.46 11.71
CA HIS A 95 -1.05 2.36 11.42
C HIS A 95 -1.77 1.22 10.70
N CYS A 96 -2.49 1.53 9.64
CA CYS A 96 -3.25 0.52 8.91
C CYS A 96 -3.63 1.02 7.51
N TYR A 97 -4.06 0.09 6.68
CA TYR A 97 -4.70 0.41 5.42
C TYR A 97 -5.91 1.31 5.63
N ARG A 98 -6.00 2.34 4.80
CA ARG A 98 -7.20 3.17 4.67
C ARG A 98 -7.46 3.39 3.18
N GLY A 99 -8.57 2.86 2.72
CA GLY A 99 -8.96 2.96 1.32
C GLY A 99 -9.59 4.31 0.95
N PRO A 100 -10.12 4.41 -0.26
CA PRO A 100 -10.84 5.59 -0.72
C PRO A 100 -11.93 6.04 0.26
N LYS A 101 -11.93 7.32 0.62
CA LYS A 101 -12.93 7.94 1.51
C LYS A 101 -13.12 9.40 1.16
N GLN A 102 -13.43 9.68 -0.10
CA GLN A 102 -13.59 11.06 -0.56
C GLN A 102 -14.72 11.79 0.21
N PRO A 103 -14.50 13.06 0.61
CA PRO A 103 -15.56 13.90 1.16
C PRO A 103 -16.73 14.07 0.19
N PHE A 104 -17.91 14.37 0.72
CA PHE A 104 -19.13 14.46 -0.09
C PHE A 104 -19.07 15.51 -1.23
N PHE A 105 -18.23 16.52 -1.09
CA PHE A 105 -18.07 17.58 -2.09
C PHE A 105 -17.07 17.22 -3.20
N ILE A 106 -16.30 16.13 -3.04
CA ILE A 106 -15.38 15.64 -4.07
C ILE A 106 -16.12 14.59 -4.89
N ARG A 107 -16.48 14.97 -6.12
CA ARG A 107 -17.26 14.13 -7.04
C ARG A 107 -16.45 13.48 -8.14
N LYS A 108 -15.19 13.86 -8.28
CA LYS A 108 -14.29 13.30 -9.29
C LYS A 108 -13.84 11.91 -8.89
N GLU A 109 -13.56 11.08 -9.90
CA GLU A 109 -12.88 9.81 -9.72
C GLU A 109 -11.41 10.07 -9.35
N HIS A 110 -10.91 9.36 -8.35
CA HIS A 110 -9.50 9.40 -7.95
C HIS A 110 -8.80 8.09 -8.31
N ARG A 111 -7.52 8.21 -8.62
CA ARG A 111 -6.62 7.09 -8.84
C ARG A 111 -5.84 6.82 -7.56
N TYR A 112 -5.81 5.57 -7.18
CA TYR A 112 -5.08 5.07 -6.00
C TYR A 112 -4.00 4.13 -6.48
N VAL A 113 -2.74 4.43 -6.21
CA VAL A 113 -1.63 3.61 -6.65
C VAL A 113 -1.03 2.83 -5.48
N PHE A 114 -1.04 1.50 -5.60
CA PHE A 114 -0.27 0.59 -4.76
C PHE A 114 1.11 0.44 -5.41
N THR A 115 2.13 1.04 -4.81
CA THR A 115 3.51 0.84 -5.25
C THR A 115 4.16 -0.19 -4.36
N VAL A 116 4.61 -1.29 -4.94
CA VAL A 116 5.34 -2.35 -4.25
C VAL A 116 6.82 -2.22 -4.60
N TYR A 117 7.67 -2.18 -3.59
CA TYR A 117 9.11 -2.15 -3.74
C TYR A 117 9.71 -3.46 -3.23
N ALA A 118 10.64 -4.03 -4.01
CA ALA A 118 11.50 -5.12 -3.57
C ALA A 118 12.81 -4.54 -3.08
N LEU A 119 13.20 -4.85 -1.84
CA LEU A 119 14.42 -4.37 -1.23
C LEU A 119 15.41 -5.50 -1.01
N ASP A 120 16.71 -5.19 -1.06
CA ASP A 120 17.80 -6.12 -0.73
C ASP A 120 18.11 -6.15 0.78
N CYS A 121 17.21 -5.67 1.61
CA CYS A 121 17.37 -5.62 3.06
C CYS A 121 16.03 -5.58 3.78
N ARG A 122 16.08 -5.76 5.09
CA ARG A 122 15.01 -5.36 6.01
C ARG A 122 15.33 -3.98 6.54
N LEU A 123 14.31 -3.19 6.84
CA LEU A 123 14.48 -1.82 7.34
C LEU A 123 14.41 -1.80 8.87
N ASP A 124 15.34 -1.05 9.50
CA ASP A 124 15.35 -0.80 10.94
C ASP A 124 14.93 0.64 11.21
N ILE A 125 13.64 0.91 11.05
CA ILE A 125 13.02 2.20 11.34
C ILE A 125 11.85 2.02 12.29
N PRO A 126 11.56 3.01 13.15
CA PRO A 126 10.48 2.89 14.12
C PRO A 126 9.11 2.93 13.44
N GLU A 127 8.11 2.26 14.03
CA GLU A 127 6.74 2.23 13.51
C GLU A 127 6.06 3.60 13.46
N LYS A 128 6.56 4.59 14.15
CA LYS A 128 6.07 5.98 14.02
C LYS A 128 6.50 6.65 12.72
N SER A 129 7.34 5.99 11.91
CA SER A 129 7.83 6.52 10.63
C SER A 129 6.68 6.75 9.66
N ARG A 130 6.80 7.83 8.90
CA ARG A 130 5.90 8.20 7.81
C ARG A 130 6.55 7.87 6.47
N LYS A 131 5.85 8.16 5.39
CA LYS A 131 6.36 7.93 4.02
C LYS A 131 7.75 8.53 3.80
N LYS A 132 8.02 9.74 4.31
CA LYS A 132 9.32 10.40 4.13
C LYS A 132 10.46 9.57 4.71
N GLU A 133 10.35 9.17 5.97
CA GLU A 133 11.37 8.36 6.65
C GLU A 133 11.52 7.00 5.98
N LEU A 134 10.42 6.42 5.52
CA LEU A 134 10.43 5.16 4.79
C LEU A 134 11.20 5.28 3.47
N LEU A 135 10.92 6.31 2.66
CA LEU A 135 11.62 6.54 1.40
C LEU A 135 13.11 6.82 1.63
N ASP A 136 13.47 7.58 2.66
CA ASP A 136 14.86 7.84 3.02
C ASP A 136 15.58 6.53 3.37
N ALA A 137 14.94 5.66 4.15
CA ALA A 137 15.51 4.36 4.52
C ALA A 137 15.66 3.39 3.35
N MET A 138 14.80 3.49 2.35
CA MET A 138 14.83 2.66 1.14
C MET A 138 15.86 3.10 0.12
N SER A 139 16.39 4.32 0.22
CA SER A 139 17.32 4.89 -0.75
C SER A 139 18.56 4.02 -0.95
N GLY A 140 18.84 3.65 -2.20
CA GLY A 140 19.96 2.78 -2.55
C GLY A 140 19.74 1.29 -2.26
N ARG A 141 18.53 0.88 -1.80
CA ARG A 141 18.20 -0.49 -1.44
C ARG A 141 17.11 -1.11 -2.32
N ILE A 142 16.58 -0.36 -3.27
CA ILE A 142 15.48 -0.80 -4.12
C ILE A 142 16.02 -1.62 -5.30
N LEU A 143 15.60 -2.89 -5.40
CA LEU A 143 15.93 -3.78 -6.51
C LEU A 143 14.92 -3.67 -7.65
N ALA A 144 13.66 -3.46 -7.33
CA ALA A 144 12.58 -3.33 -8.31
C ALA A 144 11.38 -2.61 -7.69
N GLU A 145 10.55 -2.03 -8.53
CA GLU A 145 9.23 -1.54 -8.13
C GLU A 145 8.17 -1.98 -9.14
N ALA A 146 6.94 -2.12 -8.68
CA ALA A 146 5.78 -2.41 -9.51
C ALA A 146 4.57 -1.65 -8.97
N LYS A 147 3.65 -1.30 -9.85
CA LYS A 147 2.47 -0.49 -9.51
C LYS A 147 1.19 -1.19 -9.92
N LEU A 148 0.18 -1.09 -9.07
CA LEU A 148 -1.19 -1.46 -9.36
C LEU A 148 -2.06 -0.22 -9.11
N ILE A 149 -2.80 0.22 -10.11
CA ILE A 149 -3.66 1.40 -10.01
C ILE A 149 -5.11 0.95 -9.92
N GLY A 150 -5.80 1.39 -8.87
CA GLY A 150 -7.23 1.27 -8.75
C GLY A 150 -7.90 2.64 -8.85
N ARG A 151 -9.13 2.67 -9.36
CA ARG A 151 -9.92 3.90 -9.46
C ARG A 151 -11.11 3.80 -8.51
N TYR A 152 -11.50 4.90 -7.94
CA TYR A 152 -12.72 4.98 -7.16
C TYR A 152 -13.36 6.35 -7.27
N LYS A 153 -14.67 6.34 -7.37
CA LYS A 153 -15.50 7.54 -7.36
C LYS A 153 -16.59 7.35 -6.31
N ARG A 154 -16.74 8.34 -5.45
CA ARG A 154 -17.85 8.36 -4.51
C ARG A 154 -19.18 8.52 -5.24
N ASP A 155 -20.17 7.74 -4.86
CA ASP A 155 -21.54 7.84 -5.37
C ASP A 155 -22.22 9.16 -4.94
#